data_19226b831133f45844f64450cb78a2e8
#
_entry.id   19226b831133f45844f64450cb78a2e8
#
_cell.length_a   1.000
_cell.length_b   1.000
_cell.length_c   1.000
_cell.angle_alpha   90.00
_cell.angle_beta   90.00
_cell.angle_gamma   90.00
#
_symmetry.space_group_name_H-M   'P 1'
#
loop_
_entity.id
_entity.type
_entity.pdbx_description
1 polymer ?
#
loop_
_entity_poly.entity_id
_entity_poly.type
_entity_poly.pdbx_seq_one_letter_code
_entity_poly.pdbx_strand_id
1 'polypeptide(L)' 'MKTNESAENYLETILILSQKRPVVRSVDIAEELGFKKSSVSVAMKNLREKEHITVTKEGFIYL' A
#
# COMPACT_ATOMS: atom_id res chain seq x y z
N MET A 1 18.72 -0.71 4.34
CA MET A 1 18.11 -1.70 5.00
C MET A 1 16.75 -1.31 5.40
N LYS A 2 16.57 -0.17 5.75
CA LYS A 2 15.25 0.26 6.16
C LYS A 2 14.25 0.23 5.05
N THR A 3 14.69 0.34 3.81
CA THR A 3 13.78 0.29 2.68
C THR A 3 13.01 -1.00 2.60
N ASN A 4 13.69 -2.10 2.87
CA ASN A 4 13.03 -3.40 2.81
C ASN A 4 12.00 -3.53 3.91
N GLU A 5 12.31 -3.02 5.09
CA GLU A 5 11.36 -3.04 6.18
C GLU A 5 10.11 -2.26 5.83
N SER A 6 10.29 -1.09 5.22
CA SER A 6 9.14 -0.27 4.85
C SER A 6 8.28 -0.98 3.82
N ALA A 7 8.90 -1.58 2.82
CA ALA A 7 8.16 -2.29 1.79
C ALA A 7 7.37 -3.45 2.40
N GLU A 8 7.99 -4.19 3.30
CA GLU A 8 7.32 -5.31 3.95
C GLU A 8 6.16 -4.85 4.80
N ASN A 9 6.32 -3.73 5.51
CA ASN A 9 5.23 -3.19 6.31
C ASN A 9 4.04 -2.79 5.45
N TYR A 10 4.31 -2.15 4.32
CA TYR A 10 3.24 -1.77 3.42
C TYR A 10 2.52 -2.99 2.87
N LEU A 11 3.27 -3.99 2.42
CA LEU A 11 2.67 -5.19 1.85
C LEU A 11 1.85 -5.95 2.88
N GLU A 12 2.35 -6.03 4.09
CA GLU A 12 1.65 -6.69 5.19
C GLU A 12 0.34 -5.96 5.51
N THR A 13 0.40 -4.64 5.53
CA THR A 13 -0.79 -3.82 5.79
C THR A 13 -1.82 -4.01 4.69
N ILE A 14 -1.38 -4.05 3.44
CA ILE A 14 -2.29 -4.29 2.33
C ILE A 14 -2.97 -5.65 2.49
N LEU A 15 -2.21 -6.66 2.84
CA LEU A 15 -2.76 -8.00 3.04
C LEU A 15 -3.82 -8.00 4.14
N ILE A 16 -3.50 -7.40 5.27
CA ILE A 16 -4.42 -7.35 6.40
C ILE A 16 -5.69 -6.60 6.03
N LEU A 17 -5.55 -5.45 5.38
CA LEU A 17 -6.71 -4.64 5.01
C LEU A 17 -7.56 -5.33 3.96
N SER A 18 -6.93 -6.06 3.03
CA SER A 18 -7.69 -6.74 2.00
C SER A 18 -8.53 -7.89 2.56
N GLN A 19 -8.19 -8.38 3.73
CA GLN A 19 -9.00 -9.38 4.40
C GLN A 19 -10.20 -8.77 5.11
N LYS A 20 -10.12 -7.48 5.41
CA LYS A 20 -11.19 -6.79 6.15
C LYS A 20 -12.11 -5.98 5.26
N ARG A 21 -11.64 -5.60 4.09
CA ARG A 21 -12.36 -4.70 3.19
C ARG A 21 -12.40 -5.28 1.79
N PRO A 22 -13.45 -4.97 1.04
CA PRO A 22 -13.53 -5.43 -0.35
C PRO A 22 -12.45 -4.83 -1.24
N VAL A 23 -12.02 -3.59 -0.95
CA VAL A 23 -10.95 -2.94 -1.70
C VAL A 23 -10.07 -2.14 -0.75
N VAL A 24 -8.82 -1.92 -1.16
CA VAL A 24 -7.85 -1.17 -0.37
C VAL A 24 -7.31 -0.04 -1.23
N ARG A 25 -7.22 1.15 -0.64
CA ARG A 25 -6.67 2.33 -1.31
C ARG A 25 -5.55 2.90 -0.48
N SER A 26 -4.76 3.81 -1.09
CA SER A 26 -3.66 4.46 -0.37
C SER A 26 -4.13 5.13 0.91
N VAL A 27 -5.31 5.75 0.88
CA VAL A 27 -5.83 6.44 2.04
C VAL A 27 -6.08 5.47 3.19
N ASP A 28 -6.52 4.26 2.88
CA ASP A 28 -6.74 3.24 3.91
C ASP A 28 -5.42 2.86 4.58
N ILE A 29 -4.39 2.72 3.78
CA ILE A 29 -3.07 2.38 4.29
C ILE A 29 -2.53 3.52 5.14
N ALA A 30 -2.68 4.75 4.67
CA ALA A 30 -2.20 5.93 5.39
C ALA A 30 -2.86 6.02 6.76
N GLU A 31 -4.16 5.78 6.82
CA GLU A 31 -4.89 5.83 8.08
C GLU A 31 -4.45 4.72 9.02
N GLU A 32 -4.27 3.53 8.46
CA GLU A 32 -3.88 2.39 9.29
C GLU A 32 -2.51 2.59 9.91
N LEU A 33 -1.57 3.14 9.15
CA LEU A 33 -0.20 3.31 9.61
C LEU A 33 0.08 4.66 10.26
N GLY A 34 -0.85 5.61 10.13
CA GLY A 34 -0.65 6.95 10.66
C GLY A 34 0.35 7.76 9.85
N PHE A 35 0.46 7.48 8.56
CA PHE A 35 1.38 8.17 7.67
C PHE A 35 0.64 9.19 6.84
N LYS A 36 1.39 10.14 6.25
CA LYS A 36 0.81 11.11 5.33
C LYS A 36 0.39 10.42 4.05
N LYS A 37 -0.73 10.85 3.48
CA LYS A 37 -1.22 10.29 2.22
C LYS A 37 -0.19 10.44 1.10
N SER A 38 0.49 11.58 1.05
CA SER A 38 1.48 11.80 -0.01
C SER A 38 2.62 10.81 0.09
N SER A 39 3.08 10.51 1.31
CA SER A 39 4.14 9.54 1.51
C SER A 39 3.71 8.15 1.07
N VAL A 40 2.48 7.77 1.44
CA VAL A 40 1.96 6.45 1.08
C VAL A 40 1.78 6.34 -0.43
N SER A 41 1.33 7.41 -1.08
CA SER A 41 1.15 7.40 -2.53
C SER A 41 2.47 7.14 -3.24
N VAL A 42 3.55 7.77 -2.79
CA VAL A 42 4.87 7.55 -3.37
C VAL A 42 5.30 6.11 -3.15
N ALA A 43 5.08 5.59 -1.94
CA ALA A 43 5.45 4.21 -1.64
C ALA A 43 4.67 3.22 -2.50
N MET A 44 3.38 3.47 -2.71
CA MET A 44 2.57 2.60 -3.54
C MET A 44 3.02 2.63 -4.99
N LYS A 45 3.40 3.81 -5.49
CA LYS A 45 3.92 3.92 -6.83
C LYS A 45 5.19 3.10 -6.99
N ASN A 46 6.09 3.17 -6.01
CA ASN A 46 7.34 2.43 -6.06
C ASN A 46 7.07 0.92 -6.04
N LEU A 47 6.15 0.47 -5.20
CA LEU A 47 5.82 -0.95 -5.13
C LEU A 47 5.19 -1.44 -6.43
N ARG A 48 4.36 -0.60 -7.05
CA ARG A 48 3.75 -0.94 -8.32
C ARG A 48 4.80 -1.09 -9.41
N GLU A 49 5.78 -0.19 -9.44
CA GLU A 49 6.83 -0.23 -10.44
C GLU A 49 7.70 -1.47 -10.28
N LYS A 50 7.84 -1.96 -9.06
CA LYS A 50 8.57 -3.19 -8.80
C LYS A 50 7.69 -4.42 -8.94
N GLU A 51 6.44 -4.21 -9.29
CA GLU A 51 5.47 -5.29 -9.54
C GLU A 51 5.14 -6.10 -8.30
N HIS A 52 5.29 -5.50 -7.13
CA HIS A 52 4.86 -6.14 -5.89
C HIS A 52 3.35 -6.00 -5.69
N ILE A 53 2.75 -4.98 -6.28
CA ILE A 53 1.32 -4.73 -6.18
C ILE A 53 0.79 -4.30 -7.54
N THR A 54 -0.53 -4.38 -7.68
CA THR A 54 -1.25 -3.84 -8.83
C THR A 54 -2.14 -2.71 -8.32
N VAL A 55 -2.17 -1.60 -9.05
CA VAL A 55 -3.06 -0.48 -8.72
C VAL A 55 -3.95 -0.24 -9.93
N THR A 56 -5.26 -0.30 -9.71
CA THR A 56 -6.21 -0.12 -10.79
C THR A 56 -6.40 1.36 -11.11
N LYS A 57 -7.13 1.61 -12.17
CA LYS A 57 -7.47 2.96 -12.59
C LYS A 57 -8.20 3.73 -11.48
N GLU A 58 -9.01 3.03 -10.72
CA GLU A 58 -9.76 3.62 -9.63
C GLU A 58 -8.91 3.84 -8.38
N GLY A 59 -7.69 3.35 -8.37
CA GLY A 59 -6.82 3.46 -7.21
C GLY A 59 -6.93 2.32 -6.23
N PHE A 60 -7.55 1.22 -6.63
CA PHE A 60 -7.64 0.03 -5.78
C PHE A 60 -6.35 -0.75 -5.87
N ILE A 61 -5.87 -1.20 -4.71
CA ILE A 61 -4.57 -1.85 -4.58
C ILE A 61 -4.76 -3.34 -4.34
N TYR A 62 -4.05 -4.15 -5.12
CA TYR A 62 -4.08 -5.61 -5.00
C TYR A 62 -2.66 -6.15 -4.94
N LEU A 63 -2.49 -7.20 -4.17
CA LEU A 63 -1.19 -7.90 -4.10
C LEU A 63 -0.94 -8.79 -5.30
#